data_31ecdc869178a2888ec6071605064f12
#
_entry.id   31ecdc869178a2888ec6071605064f12
#
_cell.length_a   1.000
_cell.length_b   1.000
_cell.length_c   1.000
_cell.angle_alpha   90.00
_cell.angle_beta   90.00
_cell.angle_gamma   90.00
#
_symmetry.space_group_name_H-M   'P 1'
#
loop_
_entity.id
_entity.type
_entity.pdbx_description
1 polymer ?
#
loop_
_entity_poly.entity_id
_entity_poly.type
_entity_poly.pdbx_seq_one_letter_code
_entity_poly.pdbx_strand_id
1 'polypeptide(L)'
;MIFFSRFYVFYMDVGKIQKRKERGKYLKKKTLMRSGIGVIAAMCMVLGMSSYAVQASSLMERVEAMTEEETDQDYAEDTNGPRTRSNHLNDGHSSIQKVDSNKCYVEGRTQAYHVCDKLFLDVTLEQKNDGTYSAYQTWSYTALSDSSLTKGFNVLVPKNHYYRVRGYHAAQDGNIKESSTTLTKGIWIGN
;
A
#
# COMPACT_ATOMS: atom_id res chain seq x y z
N MET A 1 -51.62 -1.88 7.30
CA MET A 1 -51.86 -0.55 7.92
C MET A 1 -50.98 -0.34 9.16
N ILE A 2 -49.71 -0.83 9.18
CA ILE A 2 -48.78 -0.73 10.32
C ILE A 2 -47.47 0.00 9.94
N PHE A 3 -47.24 0.30 8.67
CA PHE A 3 -45.97 0.96 8.20
C PHE A 3 -46.00 2.49 8.26
N PHE A 4 -47.14 3.15 8.38
CA PHE A 4 -47.24 4.62 8.41
C PHE A 4 -47.03 5.25 9.81
N SER A 5 -47.16 4.47 10.88
CA SER A 5 -47.04 5.00 12.26
C SER A 5 -45.60 5.21 12.73
N ARG A 6 -44.62 4.42 12.19
CA ARG A 6 -43.22 4.51 12.60
C ARG A 6 -42.46 5.66 11.97
N PHE A 7 -42.87 6.12 10.79
CA PHE A 7 -42.22 7.25 10.10
C PHE A 7 -42.60 8.60 10.74
N TYR A 8 -43.78 8.72 11.32
CA TYR A 8 -44.25 9.97 11.92
C TYR A 8 -43.57 10.27 13.27
N VAL A 9 -43.23 9.24 14.04
CA VAL A 9 -42.54 9.40 15.34
C VAL A 9 -41.07 9.82 15.11
N PHE A 10 -40.44 9.33 14.05
CA PHE A 10 -39.05 9.70 13.72
C PHE A 10 -38.89 11.14 13.25
N TYR A 11 -39.91 11.69 12.55
CA TYR A 11 -39.89 13.07 12.05
C TYR A 11 -40.10 14.11 13.17
N MET A 12 -40.86 13.76 14.21
CA MET A 12 -41.09 14.67 15.36
C MET A 12 -39.83 14.78 16.25
N ASP A 13 -39.00 13.72 16.32
CA ASP A 13 -37.83 13.72 17.21
C ASP A 13 -36.67 14.50 16.60
N VAL A 14 -36.50 14.48 15.27
CA VAL A 14 -35.48 15.25 14.54
C VAL A 14 -35.77 16.77 14.67
N GLY A 15 -37.02 17.20 14.67
CA GLY A 15 -37.41 18.61 14.84
C GLY A 15 -37.09 19.16 16.25
N LYS A 16 -37.19 18.32 17.28
CA LYS A 16 -36.85 18.70 18.66
C LYS A 16 -35.36 18.80 18.91
N ILE A 17 -34.57 17.93 18.26
CA ILE A 17 -33.09 17.95 18.34
C ILE A 17 -32.56 19.19 17.61
N GLN A 18 -33.08 19.56 16.47
CA GLN A 18 -32.70 20.75 15.73
C GLN A 18 -32.96 22.06 16.51
N LYS A 19 -34.13 22.19 17.15
CA LYS A 19 -34.44 23.36 18.00
C LYS A 19 -33.58 23.47 19.25
N ARG A 20 -33.09 22.35 19.79
CA ARG A 20 -32.19 22.34 20.95
C ARG A 20 -30.77 22.77 20.56
N LYS A 21 -30.32 22.44 19.34
CA LYS A 21 -29.02 22.83 18.79
C LYS A 21 -28.92 24.32 18.51
N GLU A 22 -30.02 24.93 18.05
CA GLU A 22 -30.09 26.36 17.78
C GLU A 22 -30.07 27.21 19.05
N ARG A 23 -30.76 26.78 20.14
CA ARG A 23 -30.71 27.49 21.44
C ARG A 23 -29.33 27.43 22.08
N GLY A 24 -28.59 26.32 21.91
CA GLY A 24 -27.21 26.19 22.41
C GLY A 24 -26.22 27.12 21.74
N LYS A 25 -26.45 27.47 20.46
CA LYS A 25 -25.63 28.43 19.72
C LYS A 25 -25.82 29.88 20.15
N TYR A 26 -27.07 30.25 20.54
CA TYR A 26 -27.39 31.62 20.98
C TYR A 26 -26.81 31.93 22.37
N LEU A 27 -26.76 30.97 23.28
CA LEU A 27 -26.18 31.16 24.61
C LEU A 27 -24.65 31.25 24.59
N LYS A 28 -23.95 30.55 23.65
CA LYS A 28 -22.50 30.68 23.48
C LYS A 28 -22.07 32.01 22.87
N LYS A 29 -22.91 32.68 22.09
CA LYS A 29 -22.57 33.99 21.47
C LYS A 29 -22.58 35.18 22.44
N LYS A 30 -23.33 35.10 23.57
CA LYS A 30 -23.40 36.19 24.54
C LYS A 30 -22.25 36.21 25.55
N THR A 31 -21.55 35.08 25.72
CA THR A 31 -20.41 34.99 26.68
C THR A 31 -19.06 35.34 26.04
N LEU A 32 -18.97 35.39 24.68
CA LEU A 32 -17.71 35.67 23.97
C LEU A 32 -17.44 37.17 23.72
N MET A 33 -18.31 38.06 24.13
CA MET A 33 -18.13 39.51 23.84
C MET A 33 -17.55 40.30 25.00
N ARG A 34 -17.07 39.67 26.09
CA ARG A 34 -16.52 40.40 27.25
C ARG A 34 -15.06 40.16 27.58
N SER A 35 -14.31 39.41 26.75
CA SER A 35 -12.86 39.21 26.95
C SER A 35 -12.07 39.40 25.63
N GLY A 36 -12.25 40.56 25.02
CA GLY A 36 -11.79 40.84 23.65
C GLY A 36 -10.35 41.33 23.53
N ILE A 37 -9.47 41.23 24.52
CA ILE A 37 -8.07 41.71 24.38
C ILE A 37 -7.01 40.66 24.74
N GLY A 38 -7.37 39.55 25.40
CA GLY A 38 -6.41 38.52 25.83
C GLY A 38 -6.17 37.38 24.81
N VAL A 39 -6.99 37.25 23.76
CA VAL A 39 -6.97 36.05 22.89
C VAL A 39 -6.07 36.20 21.66
N ILE A 40 -5.71 37.42 21.27
CA ILE A 40 -4.92 37.63 20.04
C ILE A 40 -3.45 37.27 20.21
N ALA A 41 -2.87 37.40 21.42
CA ALA A 41 -1.49 37.00 21.67
C ALA A 41 -1.26 35.51 21.79
N ALA A 42 -2.28 34.73 22.18
CA ALA A 42 -2.19 33.27 22.27
C ALA A 42 -2.39 32.57 20.92
N MET A 43 -3.04 33.23 19.95
CA MET A 43 -3.35 32.64 18.66
C MET A 43 -2.15 32.63 17.69
N CYS A 44 -1.17 33.52 17.89
CA CYS A 44 0.03 33.54 17.04
C CYS A 44 1.06 32.47 17.41
N MET A 45 1.06 31.94 18.64
CA MET A 45 1.95 30.83 19.00
C MET A 45 1.43 29.44 18.54
N VAL A 46 0.13 29.30 18.32
CA VAL A 46 -0.44 28.02 17.87
C VAL A 46 -0.26 27.78 16.36
N LEU A 47 -0.14 28.86 15.57
CA LEU A 47 0.05 28.74 14.12
C LEU A 47 1.49 28.38 13.71
N GLY A 48 2.47 28.53 14.58
CA GLY A 48 3.86 28.18 14.31
C GLY A 48 4.23 26.71 14.62
N MET A 49 3.42 26.01 15.42
CA MET A 49 3.71 24.62 15.81
C MET A 49 2.95 23.56 14.98
N SER A 50 2.00 23.98 14.15
CA SER A 50 1.14 23.04 13.41
C SER A 50 1.85 22.30 12.25
N SER A 51 2.95 22.87 11.73
CA SER A 51 3.68 22.24 10.62
C SER A 51 4.56 21.06 11.06
N TYR A 52 5.04 21.04 12.31
CA TYR A 52 5.85 19.93 12.82
C TYR A 52 4.98 18.76 13.33
N ALA A 53 3.80 19.05 13.86
CA ALA A 53 2.89 18.02 14.37
C ALA A 53 2.29 17.15 13.26
N VAL A 54 2.03 17.73 12.06
CA VAL A 54 1.48 16.99 10.92
C VAL A 54 2.50 16.01 10.32
N GLN A 55 3.79 16.41 10.28
CA GLN A 55 4.84 15.50 9.80
C GLN A 55 5.15 14.39 10.81
N ALA A 56 5.14 14.69 12.10
CA ALA A 56 5.35 13.68 13.13
C ALA A 56 4.21 12.65 13.18
N SER A 57 2.96 13.07 13.04
CA SER A 57 1.81 12.15 13.01
C SER A 57 1.82 11.23 11.80
N SER A 58 2.19 11.72 10.62
CA SER A 58 2.28 10.89 9.40
C SER A 58 3.43 9.87 9.48
N LEU A 59 4.55 10.23 10.12
CA LEU A 59 5.66 9.30 10.33
C LEU A 59 5.31 8.24 11.38
N MET A 60 4.63 8.60 12.47
CA MET A 60 4.19 7.65 13.48
C MET A 60 3.12 6.69 12.93
N GLU A 61 2.15 7.18 12.19
CA GLU A 61 1.15 6.35 11.51
C GLU A 61 1.80 5.37 10.52
N ARG A 62 2.84 5.81 9.80
CA ARG A 62 3.61 4.95 8.91
C ARG A 62 4.40 3.86 9.68
N VAL A 63 5.01 4.19 10.80
CA VAL A 63 5.74 3.22 11.64
C VAL A 63 4.79 2.23 12.29
N GLU A 64 3.62 2.68 12.77
CA GLU A 64 2.60 1.80 13.35
C GLU A 64 1.95 0.87 12.30
N ALA A 65 1.87 1.32 11.04
CA ALA A 65 1.35 0.51 9.93
C ALA A 65 2.36 -0.53 9.40
N MET A 66 3.65 -0.40 9.74
CA MET A 66 4.72 -1.30 9.30
C MET A 66 4.67 -2.61 10.12
N THR A 67 4.72 -3.74 9.44
CA THR A 67 4.82 -5.07 10.02
C THR A 67 6.19 -5.69 9.71
N GLU A 68 6.44 -6.93 10.15
CA GLU A 68 7.67 -7.67 9.77
C GLU A 68 7.76 -7.95 8.26
N GLU A 69 6.63 -7.80 7.54
CA GLU A 69 6.57 -7.95 6.08
C GLU A 69 7.02 -6.68 5.32
N GLU A 70 7.23 -5.57 5.99
CA GLU A 70 7.64 -4.29 5.41
C GLU A 70 9.08 -3.93 5.79
N THR A 71 9.62 -2.95 5.06
CA THR A 71 10.92 -2.31 5.34
C THR A 71 10.80 -0.80 5.18
N ASP A 72 11.63 -0.05 5.91
CA ASP A 72 11.80 1.40 5.79
C ASP A 72 12.69 1.81 4.62
N GLN A 73 13.31 0.83 3.95
CA GLN A 73 14.17 1.06 2.79
C GLN A 73 13.33 1.36 1.55
N ASP A 74 13.90 2.12 0.62
CA ASP A 74 13.32 2.39 -0.70
C ASP A 74 13.56 1.26 -1.72
N TYR A 75 14.09 0.11 -1.26
CA TYR A 75 14.41 -1.08 -2.06
C TYR A 75 14.16 -2.35 -1.27
N ALA A 76 13.64 -3.38 -1.93
CA ALA A 76 13.53 -4.73 -1.40
C ALA A 76 13.70 -5.76 -2.52
N GLU A 77 14.32 -6.90 -2.18
CA GLU A 77 14.51 -8.02 -3.10
C GLU A 77 14.29 -9.35 -2.38
N ASP A 78 14.03 -10.38 -3.18
CA ASP A 78 14.03 -11.77 -2.74
C ASP A 78 14.58 -12.68 -3.84
N THR A 79 15.37 -13.66 -3.45
CA THR A 79 15.90 -14.68 -4.34
C THR A 79 15.67 -16.05 -3.74
N ASN A 80 15.09 -16.95 -4.50
CA ASN A 80 14.74 -18.28 -4.03
C ASN A 80 14.93 -19.33 -5.14
N GLY A 81 15.48 -20.47 -4.76
CA GLY A 81 15.61 -21.64 -5.61
C GLY A 81 14.47 -22.65 -5.38
N PRO A 82 14.40 -23.73 -6.19
CA PRO A 82 13.44 -24.81 -5.96
C PRO A 82 13.69 -25.51 -4.61
N ARG A 83 12.61 -25.89 -3.92
CA ARG A 83 12.70 -26.57 -2.61
C ARG A 83 13.28 -27.99 -2.69
N THR A 84 13.27 -28.60 -3.84
CA THR A 84 13.81 -29.93 -4.12
C THR A 84 15.03 -29.81 -5.00
N ARG A 85 15.85 -30.90 -5.08
CA ARG A 85 16.98 -30.96 -5.98
C ARG A 85 16.52 -30.65 -7.40
N SER A 86 17.05 -29.57 -7.97
CA SER A 86 16.69 -29.07 -9.30
C SER A 86 17.81 -29.37 -10.28
N ASN A 87 17.45 -29.72 -11.50
CA ASN A 87 18.35 -29.93 -12.63
C ASN A 87 18.24 -28.80 -13.66
N HIS A 88 17.11 -28.11 -13.73
CA HIS A 88 16.79 -27.12 -14.75
C HIS A 88 16.76 -25.71 -14.14
N LEU A 89 15.87 -25.44 -13.17
CA LEU A 89 15.73 -24.14 -12.53
C LEU A 89 16.85 -23.93 -11.49
N ASN A 90 17.67 -22.90 -11.65
CA ASN A 90 18.66 -22.48 -10.65
C ASN A 90 18.01 -21.63 -9.57
N ASP A 91 17.54 -20.44 -9.95
CA ASP A 91 16.88 -19.50 -9.04
C ASP A 91 15.85 -18.63 -9.75
N GLY A 92 14.97 -18.04 -8.94
CA GLY A 92 14.13 -16.91 -9.26
C GLY A 92 14.51 -15.72 -8.41
N HIS A 93 14.47 -14.54 -8.98
CA HIS A 93 14.72 -13.27 -8.30
C HIS A 93 13.61 -12.28 -8.59
N SER A 94 13.21 -11.52 -7.60
CA SER A 94 12.31 -10.37 -7.74
C SER A 94 12.78 -9.20 -6.91
N SER A 95 12.59 -7.99 -7.42
CA SER A 95 12.93 -6.77 -6.70
C SER A 95 11.92 -5.66 -6.95
N ILE A 96 11.86 -4.73 -6.01
CA ILE A 96 11.10 -3.49 -6.09
C ILE A 96 11.95 -2.34 -5.57
N GLN A 97 11.90 -1.20 -6.28
CA GLN A 97 12.61 0.02 -5.89
C GLN A 97 11.69 1.23 -6.05
N LYS A 98 11.65 2.09 -5.05
CA LYS A 98 11.02 3.40 -5.15
C LYS A 98 11.83 4.29 -6.09
N VAL A 99 11.18 4.86 -7.11
CA VAL A 99 11.77 5.79 -8.07
C VAL A 99 11.28 7.21 -7.80
N ASP A 100 10.01 7.34 -7.40
CA ASP A 100 9.37 8.62 -7.06
C ASP A 100 8.22 8.37 -6.07
N SER A 101 7.61 9.42 -5.58
CA SER A 101 6.48 9.37 -4.65
C SER A 101 5.23 8.64 -5.18
N ASN A 102 5.14 8.40 -6.50
CA ASN A 102 4.05 7.65 -7.16
C ASN A 102 4.57 6.68 -8.22
N LYS A 103 5.84 6.25 -8.12
CA LYS A 103 6.48 5.42 -9.14
C LYS A 103 7.47 4.46 -8.50
N CYS A 104 7.39 3.19 -8.89
CA CYS A 104 8.37 2.18 -8.55
C CYS A 104 8.94 1.52 -9.80
N TYR A 105 10.15 0.98 -9.66
CA TYR A 105 10.75 0.03 -10.61
C TYR A 105 10.53 -1.37 -10.06
N VAL A 106 10.11 -2.27 -10.92
CA VAL A 106 9.85 -3.68 -10.61
C VAL A 106 10.69 -4.54 -11.54
N GLU A 107 11.36 -5.55 -11.00
CA GLU A 107 12.13 -6.51 -11.78
C GLU A 107 11.83 -7.94 -11.35
N GLY A 108 11.85 -8.85 -12.33
CA GLY A 108 11.85 -10.29 -12.11
C GLY A 108 12.87 -10.98 -13.03
N ARG A 109 13.52 -12.03 -12.52
CA ARG A 109 14.45 -12.86 -13.27
C ARG A 109 14.21 -14.33 -12.95
N THR A 110 14.15 -15.15 -13.99
CA THR A 110 14.20 -16.61 -13.91
C THR A 110 15.53 -17.08 -14.49
N GLN A 111 16.35 -17.78 -13.71
CA GLN A 111 17.63 -18.31 -14.12
C GLN A 111 17.60 -19.83 -14.11
N ALA A 112 18.03 -20.45 -15.22
CA ALA A 112 18.22 -21.88 -15.33
C ALA A 112 19.73 -22.25 -15.32
N TYR A 113 20.03 -23.51 -15.01
CA TYR A 113 21.41 -24.04 -15.05
C TYR A 113 21.96 -24.21 -16.46
N HIS A 114 21.06 -24.38 -17.45
CA HIS A 114 21.40 -24.56 -18.86
C HIS A 114 20.23 -24.02 -19.72
N VAL A 115 20.41 -24.02 -21.03
CA VAL A 115 19.34 -23.67 -21.98
C VAL A 115 18.21 -24.69 -21.86
N CYS A 116 17.00 -24.24 -21.50
CA CYS A 116 15.79 -25.02 -21.38
C CYS A 116 14.84 -24.71 -22.54
N ASP A 117 13.92 -25.63 -22.82
CA ASP A 117 12.90 -25.42 -23.86
C ASP A 117 12.06 -24.18 -23.60
N LYS A 118 11.70 -23.95 -22.31
CA LYS A 118 10.87 -22.81 -21.90
C LYS A 118 11.29 -22.30 -20.51
N LEU A 119 11.34 -20.97 -20.39
CA LEU A 119 11.37 -20.28 -19.12
C LEU A 119 10.08 -19.45 -18.95
N PHE A 120 9.57 -19.46 -17.73
CA PHE A 120 8.36 -18.71 -17.34
C PHE A 120 8.71 -17.73 -16.23
N LEU A 121 8.15 -16.53 -16.33
CA LEU A 121 8.29 -15.49 -15.33
C LEU A 121 6.94 -14.75 -15.21
N ASP A 122 6.28 -14.89 -14.06
CA ASP A 122 5.17 -14.02 -13.69
C ASP A 122 5.63 -13.07 -12.59
N VAL A 123 5.36 -11.80 -12.77
CA VAL A 123 5.66 -10.73 -11.81
C VAL A 123 4.36 -10.08 -11.40
N THR A 124 4.01 -10.15 -10.13
CA THR A 124 2.82 -9.51 -9.56
C THR A 124 3.23 -8.43 -8.59
N LEU A 125 2.89 -7.19 -8.89
CA LEU A 125 2.93 -6.08 -7.96
C LEU A 125 1.70 -6.17 -7.07
N GLU A 126 1.91 -6.27 -5.76
CA GLU A 126 0.87 -6.28 -4.74
C GLU A 126 0.85 -4.95 -3.99
N GLN A 127 -0.36 -4.45 -3.69
CA GLN A 127 -0.61 -3.26 -2.89
C GLN A 127 -1.21 -3.65 -1.55
N LYS A 128 -0.76 -3.03 -0.46
CA LYS A 128 -1.37 -3.21 0.87
C LYS A 128 -2.56 -2.27 1.02
N ASN A 129 -3.75 -2.85 1.26
CA ASN A 129 -4.98 -2.14 1.57
C ASN A 129 -5.59 -2.75 2.83
N ASP A 130 -5.98 -1.93 3.79
CA ASP A 130 -6.59 -2.36 5.06
C ASP A 130 -5.80 -3.49 5.77
N GLY A 131 -4.47 -3.36 5.78
CA GLY A 131 -3.57 -4.31 6.41
C GLY A 131 -3.27 -5.57 5.60
N THR A 132 -3.86 -5.76 4.41
CA THR A 132 -3.71 -6.96 3.59
C THR A 132 -3.16 -6.64 2.20
N TYR A 133 -2.22 -7.45 1.72
CA TYR A 133 -1.70 -7.36 0.37
C TYR A 133 -2.65 -8.02 -0.64
N SER A 134 -2.93 -7.31 -1.73
CA SER A 134 -3.71 -7.81 -2.87
C SER A 134 -3.02 -7.47 -4.18
N ALA A 135 -3.24 -8.27 -5.22
CA ALA A 135 -2.66 -8.04 -6.53
C ALA A 135 -3.15 -6.70 -7.11
N TYR A 136 -2.21 -5.83 -7.42
CA TYR A 136 -2.44 -4.56 -8.12
C TYR A 136 -2.32 -4.74 -9.63
N GLN A 137 -1.23 -5.39 -10.07
CA GLN A 137 -0.99 -5.67 -11.49
C GLN A 137 -0.08 -6.90 -11.64
N THR A 138 -0.34 -7.73 -12.67
CA THR A 138 0.45 -8.92 -12.99
C THR A 138 0.91 -8.87 -14.45
N TRP A 139 2.14 -9.31 -14.68
CA TRP A 139 2.75 -9.47 -16.00
C TRP A 139 3.33 -10.88 -16.13
N SER A 140 3.09 -11.51 -17.28
CA SER A 140 3.55 -12.88 -17.57
C SER A 140 4.42 -12.89 -18.82
N TYR A 141 5.55 -13.55 -18.73
CA TYR A 141 6.52 -13.67 -19.80
C TYR A 141 6.96 -15.12 -19.99
N THR A 142 7.29 -15.45 -21.22
CA THR A 142 7.87 -16.76 -21.58
C THR A 142 9.04 -16.53 -22.53
N ALA A 143 10.16 -17.20 -22.30
CA ALA A 143 11.26 -17.31 -23.22
C ALA A 143 11.36 -18.75 -23.72
N LEU A 144 11.79 -18.94 -24.95
CA LEU A 144 12.00 -20.24 -25.59
C LEU A 144 13.48 -20.43 -25.87
N SER A 145 13.98 -21.66 -25.60
CA SER A 145 15.37 -22.05 -25.86
C SER A 145 16.36 -21.05 -25.23
N ASP A 146 16.18 -20.76 -23.95
CA ASP A 146 16.99 -19.78 -23.21
C ASP A 146 17.35 -20.35 -21.82
N SER A 147 18.39 -19.77 -21.22
CA SER A 147 18.80 -20.07 -19.84
C SER A 147 18.51 -18.94 -18.86
N SER A 148 18.08 -17.76 -19.33
CA SER A 148 17.77 -16.61 -18.49
C SER A 148 16.63 -15.78 -19.07
N LEU A 149 15.67 -15.42 -18.23
CA LEU A 149 14.55 -14.52 -18.60
C LEU A 149 14.48 -13.41 -17.55
N THR A 150 14.85 -12.19 -17.94
CA THR A 150 14.78 -11.01 -17.06
C THR A 150 13.84 -9.96 -17.67
N LYS A 151 12.97 -9.39 -16.83
CA LYS A 151 12.10 -8.26 -17.18
C LYS A 151 12.09 -7.24 -16.06
N GLY A 152 12.28 -5.97 -16.43
CA GLY A 152 12.22 -4.84 -15.51
C GLY A 152 11.52 -3.64 -16.16
N PHE A 153 10.70 -2.95 -15.38
CA PHE A 153 9.90 -1.83 -15.88
C PHE A 153 9.45 -0.90 -14.76
N ASN A 154 9.17 0.35 -15.14
CA ASN A 154 8.60 1.33 -14.21
C ASN A 154 7.08 1.24 -14.21
N VAL A 155 6.50 1.35 -13.00
CA VAL A 155 5.05 1.33 -12.78
C VAL A 155 4.64 2.61 -12.05
N LEU A 156 3.60 3.29 -12.56
CA LEU A 156 2.93 4.36 -11.83
C LEU A 156 1.89 3.75 -10.89
N VAL A 157 1.93 4.15 -9.63
CA VAL A 157 1.09 3.61 -8.58
C VAL A 157 0.45 4.72 -7.73
N PRO A 158 -0.69 4.49 -7.08
CA PRO A 158 -1.21 5.37 -6.03
C PRO A 158 -0.17 5.61 -4.93
N LYS A 159 -0.13 6.86 -4.43
CA LYS A 159 0.75 7.25 -3.31
C LYS A 159 0.24 6.73 -1.98
N ASN A 160 1.12 6.71 -1.00
CA ASN A 160 0.83 6.46 0.41
C ASN A 160 0.30 5.03 0.65
N HIS A 161 0.93 4.07 -0.01
CA HIS A 161 0.69 2.65 0.20
C HIS A 161 2.02 1.89 0.24
N TYR A 162 2.01 0.74 0.91
CA TYR A 162 3.06 -0.25 0.78
C TYR A 162 2.83 -1.10 -0.47
N TYR A 163 3.92 -1.40 -1.18
CA TYR A 163 3.94 -2.27 -2.36
C TYR A 163 5.02 -3.31 -2.20
N ARG A 164 4.74 -4.53 -2.66
CA ARG A 164 5.72 -5.63 -2.74
C ARG A 164 5.58 -6.38 -4.05
N VAL A 165 6.58 -7.17 -4.38
CA VAL A 165 6.58 -7.99 -5.59
C VAL A 165 6.55 -9.45 -5.22
N ARG A 166 5.61 -10.18 -5.82
CA ARG A 166 5.58 -11.64 -5.85
C ARG A 166 6.00 -12.12 -7.23
N GLY A 167 7.01 -13.00 -7.27
CA GLY A 167 7.48 -13.66 -8.48
C GLY A 167 7.06 -15.12 -8.52
N TYR A 168 6.71 -15.61 -9.71
CA TYR A 168 6.68 -17.04 -10.05
C TYR A 168 7.70 -17.29 -11.15
N HIS A 169 8.58 -18.26 -10.93
CA HIS A 169 9.71 -18.58 -11.78
C HIS A 169 9.67 -20.07 -12.13
N ALA A 170 9.79 -20.44 -13.41
CA ALA A 170 9.86 -21.84 -13.79
C ALA A 170 10.74 -22.06 -15.01
N ALA A 171 11.40 -23.21 -15.02
CA ALA A 171 12.14 -23.74 -16.15
C ALA A 171 11.54 -25.10 -16.55
N GLN A 172 11.35 -25.31 -17.84
CA GLN A 172 10.85 -26.55 -18.42
C GLN A 172 11.81 -27.05 -19.50
N ASP A 173 12.20 -28.31 -19.38
CA ASP A 173 12.98 -29.01 -20.38
C ASP A 173 12.36 -30.40 -20.62
N GLY A 174 12.00 -30.68 -21.87
CA GLY A 174 11.14 -31.83 -22.20
C GLY A 174 9.81 -31.80 -21.43
N ASN A 175 9.57 -32.87 -20.71
CA ASN A 175 8.35 -33.04 -19.90
C ASN A 175 8.53 -32.64 -18.42
N ILE A 176 9.69 -32.16 -18.02
CA ILE A 176 9.98 -31.79 -16.64
C ILE A 176 9.89 -30.27 -16.50
N LYS A 177 9.05 -29.82 -15.55
CA LYS A 177 8.92 -28.42 -15.17
C LYS A 177 9.25 -28.24 -13.70
N GLU A 178 10.21 -27.39 -13.40
CA GLU A 178 10.61 -27.02 -12.07
C GLU A 178 10.24 -25.56 -11.80
N SER A 179 9.84 -25.25 -10.56
CA SER A 179 9.38 -23.90 -10.23
C SER A 179 9.78 -23.46 -8.83
N SER A 180 9.84 -22.12 -8.66
CA SER A 180 10.07 -21.44 -7.39
C SER A 180 9.21 -20.18 -7.33
N THR A 181 9.05 -19.62 -6.15
CA THR A 181 8.38 -18.34 -5.93
C THR A 181 9.24 -17.43 -5.07
N THR A 182 9.18 -16.15 -5.34
CA THR A 182 9.81 -15.09 -4.57
C THR A 182 8.76 -14.14 -3.99
N LEU A 183 9.08 -13.48 -2.89
CA LEU A 183 8.23 -12.48 -2.26
C LEU A 183 9.10 -11.43 -1.56
N THR A 184 9.17 -10.23 -2.12
CA THR A 184 9.92 -9.14 -1.51
C THR A 184 9.22 -8.64 -0.23
N LYS A 185 9.96 -7.95 0.63
CA LYS A 185 9.33 -7.08 1.62
C LYS A 185 8.58 -5.93 0.94
N GLY A 186 7.60 -5.38 1.64
CA GLY A 186 6.89 -4.19 1.20
C GLY A 186 7.69 -2.93 1.43
N ILE A 187 7.72 -2.03 0.44
CA ILE A 187 8.32 -0.69 0.53
C ILE A 187 7.23 0.38 0.46
N TRP A 188 7.47 1.51 1.12
CA TRP A 188 6.53 2.63 1.08
C TRP A 188 6.69 3.48 -0.18
N ILE A 189 5.63 3.64 -0.97
CA ILE A 189 5.57 4.57 -2.11
C ILE A 189 4.69 5.74 -1.72
N GLY A 190 5.31 6.87 -1.45
CA GLY A 190 4.64 8.09 -1.00
C GLY A 190 5.65 9.19 -0.68
N ASN A 191 5.14 10.29 -0.15
CA ASN A 191 5.96 11.42 0.35
C ASN A 191 6.52 11.08 1.73
#